data_0405d37452dcd66c18d12154872062c1
#
_entry.id   0405d37452dcd66c18d12154872062c1
#
_cell.length_a   1.000
_cell.length_b   1.000
_cell.length_c   1.000
_cell.angle_alpha   90.00
_cell.angle_beta   90.00
_cell.angle_gamma   90.00
#
_symmetry.space_group_name_H-M   'P 1'
#
loop_
_entity.id
_entity.type
_entity.pdbx_description
1 polymer ?
#
loop_
_entity_poly.entity_id
_entity_poly.type
_entity_poly.pdbx_seq_one_letter_code
_entity_poly.pdbx_strand_id
1 'polypeptide(L)'
;MKDAPLSTRLEYELDHLKSIFNEIGAYLFTKDLDGRYVYANQAVLDLFGCTLAELQGQDDSAFFDLDHSDTLQRHDRQVLAQQIEICQEEINYLKETGEKRIYWSVKKPMYGRDGALIGLCGISTDITEKKRIEAHLAEQHQLLEIILANVDAHIYMKDSQHRFLYVNQKVAELLGLPAEQIINRRDDEVIPAASACQLWQLDNRVFETGELQAGEELLTNVEGNQHYYWFVKVPFLLADGTPTLIGISSDITELHQLKEQLHQQSVQDDLTGLYNRRFFFEVCEKNLSLNARHHLKSVLMVLDVDQFKCINDRYGHPLGDRALTHLGKVMQSVLRSEDVLARIGGDEFAIWLPNTRLSAASSMAERLCQQVMQSPLALHDGDELIITISAGLVENSEGELLESLYARADQMLYQAKQAGRNCVACKAL
;
A
#
# COMPACT_ATOMS: atom_id res chain seq x y z
N MET A 1 1.38 68.71 36.30
CA MET A 1 2.10 67.78 37.20
C MET A 1 3.48 68.34 37.73
N LYS A 2 4.04 69.46 37.23
CA LYS A 2 5.32 70.00 37.74
C LYS A 2 5.22 70.64 39.11
N ASP A 3 4.04 71.02 39.62
CA ASP A 3 3.79 71.73 40.87
C ASP A 3 3.12 70.89 41.96
N ALA A 4 3.02 69.60 41.81
CA ALA A 4 2.45 68.73 42.84
C ALA A 4 3.46 68.45 43.98
N PRO A 5 3.01 68.27 45.23
CA PRO A 5 3.87 67.87 46.34
C PRO A 5 4.68 66.62 46.02
N LEU A 6 5.87 66.51 46.55
CA LEU A 6 6.80 65.40 46.28
C LEU A 6 6.18 64.01 46.57
N SER A 7 5.33 63.93 47.63
CA SER A 7 4.57 62.74 48.00
C SER A 7 3.59 62.27 46.89
N THR A 8 2.81 63.19 46.31
CA THR A 8 1.83 62.92 45.28
C THR A 8 2.53 62.50 43.96
N ARG A 9 3.67 63.00 43.68
CA ARG A 9 4.48 62.60 42.50
C ARG A 9 5.11 61.25 42.69
N LEU A 10 5.59 60.91 43.87
CA LEU A 10 6.14 59.61 44.22
C LEU A 10 5.00 58.53 44.18
N GLU A 11 3.83 58.82 44.71
CA GLU A 11 2.67 57.93 44.61
C GLU A 11 2.26 57.65 43.17
N TYR A 12 2.18 58.69 42.35
CA TYR A 12 1.88 58.55 40.94
C TYR A 12 2.94 57.69 40.18
N GLU A 13 4.23 57.95 40.43
CA GLU A 13 5.32 57.17 39.82
C GLU A 13 5.28 55.70 40.27
N LEU A 14 4.97 55.45 41.55
CA LEU A 14 4.81 54.09 42.09
C LEU A 14 3.63 53.34 41.48
N ASP A 15 2.49 54.02 41.38
CA ASP A 15 1.26 53.43 40.81
C ASP A 15 1.46 53.18 39.30
N HIS A 16 2.16 54.06 38.62
CA HIS A 16 2.51 53.86 37.21
C HIS A 16 3.43 52.66 37.01
N LEU A 17 4.44 52.47 37.86
CA LEU A 17 5.34 51.33 37.83
C LEU A 17 4.58 50.01 38.14
N LYS A 18 3.69 50.02 39.14
CA LYS A 18 2.83 48.88 39.46
C LYS A 18 1.93 48.51 38.28
N SER A 19 1.35 49.53 37.63
CA SER A 19 0.51 49.27 36.43
C SER A 19 1.31 48.62 35.32
N ILE A 20 2.53 49.12 35.04
CA ILE A 20 3.41 48.48 34.04
C ILE A 20 3.72 47.02 34.41
N PHE A 21 4.06 46.77 35.67
CA PHE A 21 4.38 45.41 36.13
C PHE A 21 3.19 44.46 36.06
N ASN A 22 1.96 44.94 36.20
CA ASN A 22 0.75 44.14 36.08
C ASN A 22 0.35 43.86 34.61
N GLU A 23 0.73 44.74 33.68
CA GLU A 23 0.49 44.57 32.25
C GLU A 23 1.56 43.68 31.56
N ILE A 24 2.68 43.39 32.21
CA ILE A 24 3.66 42.43 31.75
C ILE A 24 3.04 41.03 31.86
N GLY A 25 2.88 40.32 30.74
CA GLY A 25 2.34 38.98 30.69
C GLY A 25 3.25 37.88 31.27
N ALA A 26 3.95 38.22 32.38
CA ALA A 26 4.84 37.34 33.10
C ALA A 26 4.65 37.47 34.60
N TYR A 27 5.00 36.44 35.33
CA TYR A 27 4.97 36.38 36.78
C TYR A 27 6.22 37.13 37.34
N LEU A 28 6.03 38.26 37.99
CA LEU A 28 7.09 39.06 38.58
C LEU A 28 6.99 39.02 40.09
N PHE A 29 8.10 38.69 40.77
CA PHE A 29 8.14 38.62 42.21
C PHE A 29 9.52 39.04 42.77
N THR A 30 9.52 39.43 44.04
CA THR A 30 10.75 39.62 44.80
C THR A 30 10.66 38.83 46.10
N LYS A 31 11.83 38.32 46.56
CA LYS A 31 11.97 37.60 47.81
C LYS A 31 13.11 38.18 48.61
N ASP A 32 13.03 38.09 49.95
CA ASP A 32 14.08 38.46 50.89
C ASP A 32 15.24 37.42 50.90
N LEU A 33 16.19 37.59 51.81
CA LEU A 33 17.34 36.73 52.01
C LEU A 33 16.96 35.33 52.53
N ASP A 34 15.80 35.20 53.16
CA ASP A 34 15.25 33.94 53.66
C ASP A 34 14.37 33.23 52.62
N GLY A 35 14.26 33.80 51.39
CA GLY A 35 13.45 33.24 50.31
C GLY A 35 11.95 33.50 50.45
N ARG A 36 11.53 34.45 51.31
CA ARG A 36 10.14 34.81 51.54
C ARG A 36 9.70 35.90 50.57
N TYR A 37 8.49 35.82 50.08
CA TYR A 37 7.92 36.81 49.16
C TYR A 37 7.81 38.21 49.85
N VAL A 38 8.32 39.21 49.17
CA VAL A 38 8.23 40.63 49.58
C VAL A 38 7.24 41.37 48.69
N TYR A 39 7.28 41.09 47.38
CA TYR A 39 6.39 41.66 46.37
C TYR A 39 6.09 40.67 45.28
N ALA A 40 4.88 40.79 44.69
CA ALA A 40 4.50 40.11 43.46
C ALA A 40 3.55 40.99 42.65
N ASN A 41 3.55 40.82 41.33
CA ASN A 41 2.57 41.46 40.46
C ASN A 41 1.22 40.72 40.50
N GLN A 42 0.19 41.33 39.89
CA GLN A 42 -1.16 40.80 39.91
C GLN A 42 -1.23 39.36 39.30
N ALA A 43 -0.45 39.09 38.28
CA ALA A 43 -0.41 37.76 37.66
C ALA A 43 0.02 36.66 38.65
N VAL A 44 0.96 36.89 39.53
CA VAL A 44 1.34 35.95 40.60
C VAL A 44 0.25 35.83 41.65
N LEU A 45 -0.39 36.93 42.03
CA LEU A 45 -1.48 36.92 43.01
C LEU A 45 -2.68 36.14 42.48
N ASP A 46 -3.04 36.32 41.22
CA ASP A 46 -4.10 35.59 40.55
C ASP A 46 -3.78 34.10 40.44
N LEU A 47 -2.51 33.74 40.14
CA LEU A 47 -2.05 32.37 40.09
C LEU A 47 -2.23 31.62 41.43
N PHE A 48 -1.93 32.33 42.52
CA PHE A 48 -1.98 31.76 43.88
C PHE A 48 -3.32 31.99 44.57
N GLY A 49 -4.23 32.73 43.96
CA GLY A 49 -5.56 33.04 44.55
C GLY A 49 -5.51 33.87 45.83
N CYS A 50 -4.47 34.68 46.04
CA CYS A 50 -4.25 35.42 47.30
C CYS A 50 -4.01 36.91 47.06
N THR A 51 -4.13 37.71 48.13
CA THR A 51 -3.76 39.12 48.13
C THR A 51 -2.26 39.28 48.40
N LEU A 52 -1.68 40.47 48.06
CA LEU A 52 -0.31 40.77 48.37
C LEU A 52 0.01 40.70 49.89
N ALA A 53 -0.92 41.08 50.72
CA ALA A 53 -0.76 41.00 52.18
C ALA A 53 -0.67 39.55 52.70
N GLU A 54 -1.43 38.64 52.09
CA GLU A 54 -1.38 37.20 52.41
C GLU A 54 -0.13 36.52 51.87
N LEU A 55 0.40 37.00 50.72
CA LEU A 55 1.64 36.49 50.10
C LEU A 55 2.87 36.89 50.90
N GLN A 56 2.93 38.13 51.42
CA GLN A 56 4.13 38.69 52.09
C GLN A 56 4.54 37.83 53.29
N GLY A 57 5.83 37.50 53.34
CA GLY A 57 6.42 36.63 54.38
C GLY A 57 6.21 35.15 54.21
N GLN A 58 5.40 34.70 53.23
CA GLN A 58 5.27 33.28 52.88
C GLN A 58 6.48 32.85 52.02
N ASP A 59 6.80 31.58 52.05
CA ASP A 59 7.77 30.95 51.14
C ASP A 59 7.05 30.08 50.06
N ASP A 60 7.80 29.47 49.16
CA ASP A 60 7.28 28.67 48.06
C ASP A 60 6.43 27.47 48.51
N SER A 61 6.67 26.96 49.72
CA SER A 61 5.92 25.78 50.23
C SER A 61 4.42 26.07 50.47
N ALA A 62 4.06 27.37 50.58
CA ALA A 62 2.66 27.77 50.67
C ALA A 62 1.89 27.53 49.38
N PHE A 63 2.55 27.66 48.21
CA PHE A 63 1.93 27.72 46.90
C PHE A 63 2.29 26.57 45.95
N PHE A 64 3.47 25.96 46.17
CA PHE A 64 3.97 24.85 45.36
C PHE A 64 4.15 23.59 46.18
N ASP A 65 3.96 22.45 45.56
CA ASP A 65 4.38 21.16 46.10
C ASP A 65 5.89 21.01 45.94
N LEU A 66 6.62 21.22 47.03
CA LEU A 66 8.09 21.22 47.02
C LEU A 66 8.69 19.84 46.89
N ASP A 67 7.97 18.78 47.21
CA ASP A 67 8.44 17.41 47.03
C ASP A 67 8.64 17.11 45.53
N HIS A 68 7.87 17.79 44.67
CA HIS A 68 7.97 17.69 43.21
C HIS A 68 8.50 18.92 42.51
N SER A 69 8.79 20.02 43.28
CA SER A 69 9.28 21.31 42.77
C SER A 69 10.62 21.72 43.41
N ASP A 70 11.51 20.74 43.63
CA ASP A 70 12.77 20.92 44.35
C ASP A 70 13.75 21.95 43.69
N THR A 71 13.62 22.10 42.36
CA THR A 71 14.47 23.04 41.59
C THR A 71 14.24 24.48 41.96
N LEU A 72 13.02 24.86 42.32
CA LEU A 72 12.61 26.22 42.59
C LEU A 72 13.43 26.84 43.77
N GLN A 73 13.43 26.18 44.93
CA GLN A 73 14.21 26.64 46.09
C GLN A 73 15.72 26.48 45.90
N ARG A 74 16.16 25.50 45.16
CA ARG A 74 17.55 25.29 44.84
C ARG A 74 18.10 26.48 44.04
N HIS A 75 17.38 26.95 43.03
CA HIS A 75 17.74 28.10 42.22
C HIS A 75 17.73 29.40 43.05
N ASP A 76 16.72 29.59 43.90
CA ASP A 76 16.68 30.77 44.79
C ASP A 76 17.90 30.84 45.73
N ARG A 77 18.23 29.72 46.38
CA ARG A 77 19.43 29.61 47.24
C ARG A 77 20.71 29.84 46.45
N GLN A 78 20.79 29.35 45.22
CA GLN A 78 21.98 29.56 44.38
C GLN A 78 22.16 31.04 43.99
N VAL A 79 21.05 31.71 43.60
CA VAL A 79 21.07 33.16 43.31
C VAL A 79 21.53 33.95 44.53
N LEU A 80 20.99 33.67 45.70
CA LEU A 80 21.32 34.38 46.93
C LEU A 80 22.76 34.09 47.40
N ALA A 81 23.20 32.83 47.39
CA ALA A 81 24.50 32.42 47.89
C ALA A 81 25.66 32.83 46.96
N GLN A 82 25.46 32.67 45.65
CA GLN A 82 26.51 32.91 44.66
C GLN A 82 26.44 34.34 44.04
N GLN A 83 25.35 35.04 44.27
CA GLN A 83 25.07 36.37 43.73
C GLN A 83 25.13 36.41 42.18
N ILE A 84 24.62 35.36 41.54
CA ILE A 84 24.59 35.19 40.08
C ILE A 84 23.17 35.22 39.56
N GLU A 85 23.02 35.55 38.28
CA GLU A 85 21.78 35.39 37.57
C GLU A 85 21.59 33.92 37.15
N ILE A 86 20.38 33.43 37.30
CA ILE A 86 19.97 32.10 36.82
C ILE A 86 18.85 32.27 35.80
N CYS A 87 19.02 31.66 34.60
CA CYS A 87 18.03 31.61 33.55
C CYS A 87 17.80 30.13 33.19
N GLN A 88 16.70 29.54 33.62
CA GLN A 88 16.43 28.09 33.42
C GLN A 88 14.95 27.81 33.34
N GLU A 89 14.62 26.59 32.81
CA GLU A 89 13.30 26.04 32.92
C GLU A 89 13.09 25.44 34.32
N GLU A 90 11.96 25.78 34.91
CA GLU A 90 11.53 25.28 36.22
C GLU A 90 10.20 24.54 36.05
N ILE A 91 10.14 23.32 36.58
CA ILE A 91 8.90 22.52 36.62
C ILE A 91 8.37 22.62 38.04
N ASN A 92 7.18 23.21 38.16
CA ASN A 92 6.53 23.38 39.43
C ASN A 92 5.14 22.76 39.43
N TYR A 93 4.68 22.28 40.57
CA TYR A 93 3.35 21.77 40.78
C TYR A 93 2.62 22.69 41.73
N LEU A 94 1.47 23.24 41.32
CA LEU A 94 0.62 24.04 42.17
C LEU A 94 0.03 23.21 43.28
N LYS A 95 0.19 23.67 44.54
CA LYS A 95 -0.21 22.89 45.70
C LYS A 95 -1.70 22.62 45.80
N GLU A 96 -2.55 23.59 45.42
CA GLU A 96 -4.00 23.46 45.49
C GLU A 96 -4.59 22.54 44.41
N THR A 97 -4.10 22.61 43.21
CA THR A 97 -4.65 21.91 42.04
C THR A 97 -3.88 20.67 41.65
N GLY A 98 -2.62 20.54 42.09
CA GLY A 98 -1.68 19.52 41.61
C GLY A 98 -1.25 19.74 40.14
N GLU A 99 -1.61 20.87 39.53
CA GLU A 99 -1.34 21.14 38.14
C GLU A 99 0.16 21.34 37.91
N LYS A 100 0.72 20.58 36.98
CA LYS A 100 2.11 20.75 36.51
C LYS A 100 2.19 21.94 35.58
N ARG A 101 3.08 22.89 35.91
CA ARG A 101 3.42 24.02 35.08
C ARG A 101 4.92 24.10 34.81
N ILE A 102 5.28 24.58 33.65
CA ILE A 102 6.66 24.76 33.22
C ILE A 102 6.90 26.24 32.99
N TYR A 103 7.85 26.77 33.73
CA TYR A 103 8.20 28.20 33.65
C TYR A 103 9.60 28.37 33.06
N TRP A 104 9.75 29.36 32.21
CA TRP A 104 11.06 29.95 31.93
C TRP A 104 11.32 31.04 32.93
N SER A 105 12.24 30.80 33.86
CA SER A 105 12.50 31.68 34.99
C SER A 105 13.86 32.36 34.88
N VAL A 106 13.87 33.66 35.06
CA VAL A 106 15.08 34.49 35.19
C VAL A 106 15.08 35.06 36.60
N LYS A 107 16.08 34.70 37.40
CA LYS A 107 16.24 35.15 38.79
C LYS A 107 17.57 35.87 38.98
N LYS A 108 17.52 37.04 39.62
CA LYS A 108 18.70 37.90 39.83
C LYS A 108 18.81 38.34 41.27
N PRO A 109 20.04 38.51 41.81
CA PRO A 109 20.24 39.11 43.11
C PRO A 109 19.81 40.58 43.08
N MET A 110 19.18 41.02 44.17
CA MET A 110 18.70 42.39 44.35
C MET A 110 19.51 43.08 45.45
N TYR A 111 19.98 44.29 45.17
CA TYR A 111 20.85 45.05 46.06
C TYR A 111 20.17 46.33 46.57
N GLY A 112 20.43 46.67 47.83
CA GLY A 112 20.03 47.93 48.42
C GLY A 112 20.84 49.14 47.92
N ARG A 113 20.45 50.30 48.33
CA ARG A 113 21.17 51.57 47.99
C ARG A 113 22.62 51.62 48.50
N ASP A 114 22.94 50.89 49.52
CA ASP A 114 24.23 50.67 50.11
C ASP A 114 25.07 49.58 49.44
N GLY A 115 24.54 48.93 48.44
CA GLY A 115 25.21 47.86 47.74
C GLY A 115 25.12 46.50 48.47
N ALA A 116 24.43 46.43 49.61
CA ALA A 116 24.21 45.16 50.31
C ALA A 116 23.17 44.32 49.58
N LEU A 117 23.35 43.00 49.56
CA LEU A 117 22.33 42.05 49.04
C LEU A 117 21.10 42.12 49.94
N ILE A 118 19.93 42.36 49.38
CA ILE A 118 18.65 42.45 50.13
C ILE A 118 17.68 41.37 49.77
N GLY A 119 17.98 40.56 48.74
CA GLY A 119 17.09 39.51 48.29
C GLY A 119 17.33 39.14 46.82
N LEU A 120 16.31 38.60 46.18
CA LEU A 120 16.28 38.31 44.75
C LEU A 120 15.03 38.87 44.09
N CYS A 121 15.11 39.11 42.79
CA CYS A 121 13.94 39.32 41.93
C CYS A 121 13.87 38.21 40.88
N GLY A 122 12.64 37.79 40.58
CA GLY A 122 12.38 36.77 39.58
C GLY A 122 11.31 37.22 38.57
N ILE A 123 11.53 36.87 37.34
CA ILE A 123 10.52 36.95 36.27
C ILE A 123 10.35 35.54 35.71
N SER A 124 9.15 35.03 35.72
CA SER A 124 8.81 33.69 35.19
C SER A 124 7.72 33.82 34.15
N THR A 125 7.95 33.19 33.00
CA THR A 125 6.98 33.09 31.93
C THR A 125 6.45 31.64 31.87
N ASP A 126 5.15 31.47 31.89
CA ASP A 126 4.55 30.15 31.71
C ASP A 126 4.73 29.69 30.25
N ILE A 127 5.46 28.63 30.06
CA ILE A 127 5.74 28.01 28.76
C ILE A 127 5.11 26.63 28.66
N THR A 128 4.15 26.26 29.54
CA THR A 128 3.54 24.96 29.62
C THR A 128 2.85 24.60 28.31
N GLU A 129 2.03 25.50 27.77
CA GLU A 129 1.29 25.26 26.53
C GLU A 129 2.25 25.16 25.33
N LYS A 130 3.26 26.00 25.26
CA LYS A 130 4.31 25.92 24.24
C LYS A 130 4.98 24.54 24.27
N LYS A 131 5.40 24.07 25.44
CA LYS A 131 6.03 22.75 25.62
C LYS A 131 5.09 21.59 25.29
N ARG A 132 3.79 21.74 25.62
CA ARG A 132 2.78 20.75 25.25
C ARG A 132 2.63 20.64 23.74
N ILE A 133 2.56 21.76 23.03
CA ILE A 133 2.47 21.81 21.56
C ILE A 133 3.74 21.21 20.93
N GLU A 134 4.93 21.60 21.41
CA GLU A 134 6.21 21.05 20.93
C GLU A 134 6.29 19.53 21.10
N ALA A 135 5.91 19.02 22.27
CA ALA A 135 5.89 17.58 22.56
C ALA A 135 4.88 16.83 21.67
N HIS A 136 3.69 17.40 21.51
CA HIS A 136 2.65 16.79 20.65
C HIS A 136 3.09 16.76 19.18
N LEU A 137 3.70 17.83 18.68
CA LEU A 137 4.23 17.88 17.32
C LEU A 137 5.34 16.84 17.11
N ALA A 138 6.23 16.69 18.08
CA ALA A 138 7.30 15.69 18.04
C ALA A 138 6.74 14.25 18.03
N GLU A 139 5.71 13.99 18.85
CA GLU A 139 5.03 12.69 18.89
C GLU A 139 4.34 12.37 17.55
N GLN A 140 3.62 13.34 16.97
CA GLN A 140 2.98 13.17 15.67
C GLN A 140 3.99 12.92 14.56
N HIS A 141 5.12 13.64 14.58
CA HIS A 141 6.18 13.43 13.59
C HIS A 141 6.80 12.04 13.71
N GLN A 142 7.09 11.60 14.93
CA GLN A 142 7.61 10.25 15.18
C GLN A 142 6.62 9.15 14.75
N LEU A 143 5.33 9.33 15.05
CA LEU A 143 4.29 8.39 14.62
C LEU A 143 4.22 8.29 13.09
N LEU A 144 4.25 9.43 12.41
CA LEU A 144 4.25 9.48 10.94
C LEU A 144 5.47 8.75 10.35
N GLU A 145 6.67 8.97 10.88
CA GLU A 145 7.88 8.27 10.46
C GLU A 145 7.77 6.76 10.64
N ILE A 146 7.26 6.30 11.80
CA ILE A 146 7.04 4.87 12.06
C ILE A 146 6.06 4.27 11.05
N ILE A 147 4.95 4.96 10.75
CA ILE A 147 3.96 4.50 9.76
C ILE A 147 4.61 4.39 8.39
N LEU A 148 5.29 5.44 7.93
CA LEU A 148 5.92 5.47 6.60
C LEU A 148 7.06 4.46 6.44
N ALA A 149 7.76 4.13 7.52
CA ALA A 149 8.82 3.13 7.51
C ALA A 149 8.28 1.68 7.48
N ASN A 150 7.09 1.42 8.04
CA ASN A 150 6.55 0.07 8.19
C ASN A 150 5.42 -0.27 7.21
N VAL A 151 4.89 0.69 6.47
CA VAL A 151 3.90 0.41 5.42
C VAL A 151 4.57 -0.36 4.28
N ASP A 152 3.92 -1.44 3.82
CA ASP A 152 4.44 -2.26 2.72
C ASP A 152 4.09 -1.65 1.36
N ALA A 153 4.59 -0.45 1.15
CA ALA A 153 4.44 0.31 -0.08
C ALA A 153 5.63 1.24 -0.30
N HIS A 154 5.98 1.49 -1.53
CA HIS A 154 6.99 2.46 -1.95
C HIS A 154 6.34 3.84 -1.96
N ILE A 155 6.73 4.70 -1.02
CA ILE A 155 6.19 6.06 -0.91
C ILE A 155 7.29 7.05 -1.26
N TYR A 156 6.99 7.94 -2.19
CA TYR A 156 7.92 8.95 -2.65
C TYR A 156 7.21 10.27 -2.98
N MET A 157 7.96 11.34 -2.98
CA MET A 157 7.53 12.64 -3.47
C MET A 157 8.54 13.16 -4.49
N LYS A 158 8.05 13.75 -5.58
CA LYS A 158 8.88 14.33 -6.65
C LYS A 158 8.42 15.72 -7.01
N ASP A 159 9.37 16.52 -7.48
CA ASP A 159 9.08 17.80 -8.13
C ASP A 159 8.69 17.63 -9.61
N SER A 160 8.34 18.74 -10.26
CA SER A 160 8.00 18.78 -11.70
C SER A 160 9.20 18.49 -12.63
N GLN A 161 10.42 18.39 -12.12
CA GLN A 161 11.61 17.96 -12.84
C GLN A 161 11.95 16.48 -12.62
N HIS A 162 11.02 15.73 -11.99
CA HIS A 162 11.16 14.31 -11.62
C HIS A 162 12.26 14.02 -10.61
N ARG A 163 12.64 15.00 -9.77
CA ARG A 163 13.61 14.81 -8.70
C ARG A 163 12.91 14.34 -7.45
N PHE A 164 13.46 13.33 -6.80
CA PHE A 164 12.96 12.85 -5.53
C PHE A 164 13.17 13.90 -4.43
N LEU A 165 12.07 14.33 -3.81
CA LEU A 165 12.07 15.20 -2.63
C LEU A 165 11.94 14.41 -1.33
N TYR A 166 11.33 13.24 -1.40
CA TYR A 166 11.17 12.32 -0.29
C TYR A 166 11.09 10.88 -0.81
N VAL A 167 11.61 9.94 -0.05
CA VAL A 167 11.43 8.51 -0.22
C VAL A 167 11.34 7.85 1.14
N ASN A 168 10.46 6.84 1.28
CA ASN A 168 10.44 6.03 2.50
C ASN A 168 11.51 4.92 2.45
N GLN A 169 11.66 4.20 3.55
CA GLN A 169 12.64 3.12 3.68
C GLN A 169 12.47 2.04 2.60
N LYS A 170 11.23 1.72 2.20
CA LYS A 170 10.94 0.72 1.16
C LYS A 170 11.46 1.11 -0.23
N VAL A 171 11.40 2.38 -0.59
CA VAL A 171 12.01 2.87 -1.85
C VAL A 171 13.53 2.77 -1.77
N ALA A 172 14.13 3.10 -0.63
CA ALA A 172 15.58 2.99 -0.43
C ALA A 172 16.05 1.53 -0.55
N GLU A 173 15.31 0.58 0.02
CA GLU A 173 15.56 -0.86 -0.11
C GLU A 173 15.40 -1.35 -1.55
N LEU A 174 14.34 -0.93 -2.25
CA LEU A 174 14.11 -1.29 -3.66
C LEU A 174 15.24 -0.84 -4.57
N LEU A 175 15.77 0.36 -4.34
CA LEU A 175 16.85 0.93 -5.16
C LEU A 175 18.24 0.52 -4.68
N GLY A 176 18.35 -0.12 -3.51
CA GLY A 176 19.64 -0.51 -2.91
C GLY A 176 20.54 0.68 -2.54
N LEU A 177 19.94 1.86 -2.31
CA LEU A 177 20.62 3.10 -2.00
C LEU A 177 20.02 3.74 -0.74
N PRO A 178 20.82 4.34 0.15
CA PRO A 178 20.27 5.12 1.26
C PRO A 178 19.48 6.33 0.75
N ALA A 179 18.44 6.72 1.49
CA ALA A 179 17.53 7.80 1.10
C ALA A 179 18.25 9.11 0.75
N GLU A 180 19.31 9.47 1.51
CA GLU A 180 20.10 10.68 1.30
C GLU A 180 20.80 10.71 -0.06
N GLN A 181 21.08 9.55 -0.65
CA GLN A 181 21.68 9.43 -1.98
C GLN A 181 20.63 9.44 -3.11
N ILE A 182 19.36 9.23 -2.80
CA ILE A 182 18.24 9.25 -3.76
C ILE A 182 17.67 10.67 -3.87
N ILE A 183 17.57 11.40 -2.76
CA ILE A 183 17.05 12.76 -2.72
C ILE A 183 17.80 13.68 -3.70
N ASN A 184 17.06 14.50 -4.43
CA ASN A 184 17.50 15.42 -5.51
C ASN A 184 17.98 14.70 -6.79
N ARG A 185 18.00 13.36 -6.87
CA ARG A 185 18.23 12.64 -8.13
C ARG A 185 16.93 12.43 -8.88
N ARG A 186 17.07 12.22 -10.19
CA ARG A 186 15.97 11.87 -11.08
C ARG A 186 15.83 10.35 -11.19
N ASP A 187 14.70 9.87 -11.66
CA ASP A 187 14.46 8.45 -11.88
C ASP A 187 15.54 7.80 -12.75
N ASP A 188 15.93 8.44 -13.88
CA ASP A 188 16.91 7.92 -14.84
C ASP A 188 18.35 7.81 -14.29
N GLU A 189 18.59 8.38 -13.11
CA GLU A 189 19.87 8.26 -12.40
C GLU A 189 19.92 7.10 -11.39
N VAL A 190 18.75 6.50 -11.09
CA VAL A 190 18.62 5.48 -10.05
C VAL A 190 17.90 4.20 -10.49
N ILE A 191 17.16 4.24 -11.63
CA ILE A 191 16.50 3.07 -12.23
C ILE A 191 16.79 3.00 -13.73
N PRO A 192 16.51 1.85 -14.40
CA PRO A 192 16.71 1.71 -15.84
C PRO A 192 15.95 2.77 -16.64
N ALA A 193 16.60 3.36 -17.66
CA ALA A 193 16.04 4.47 -18.42
C ALA A 193 14.67 4.17 -19.07
N ALA A 194 14.43 2.91 -19.48
CA ALA A 194 13.14 2.51 -20.04
C ALA A 194 12.01 2.64 -19.00
N SER A 195 12.25 2.17 -17.76
CA SER A 195 11.28 2.30 -16.66
C SER A 195 11.11 3.74 -16.24
N ALA A 196 12.19 4.54 -16.20
CA ALA A 196 12.11 5.97 -15.92
C ALA A 196 11.22 6.71 -16.91
N CYS A 197 11.35 6.39 -18.21
CA CYS A 197 10.53 7.02 -19.25
C CYS A 197 9.02 6.72 -19.10
N GLN A 198 8.68 5.49 -18.71
CA GLN A 198 7.29 5.12 -18.42
C GLN A 198 6.74 5.90 -17.22
N LEU A 199 7.51 5.97 -16.13
CA LEU A 199 7.12 6.72 -14.93
C LEU A 199 6.90 8.21 -15.24
N TRP A 200 7.76 8.83 -16.06
CA TRP A 200 7.63 10.24 -16.43
C TRP A 200 6.37 10.53 -17.26
N GLN A 201 5.93 9.62 -18.11
CA GLN A 201 4.67 9.80 -18.84
C GLN A 201 3.48 9.92 -17.89
N LEU A 202 3.46 9.12 -16.83
CA LEU A 202 2.43 9.16 -15.81
C LEU A 202 2.58 10.38 -14.89
N ASP A 203 3.80 10.70 -14.46
CA ASP A 203 4.10 11.85 -13.62
C ASP A 203 3.70 13.16 -14.33
N ASN A 204 4.07 13.31 -15.61
CA ASN A 204 3.69 14.48 -16.42
C ASN A 204 2.17 14.61 -16.54
N ARG A 205 1.44 13.51 -16.70
CA ARG A 205 -0.02 13.56 -16.74
C ARG A 205 -0.61 14.10 -15.44
N VAL A 206 -0.06 13.71 -14.27
CA VAL A 206 -0.47 14.27 -12.98
C VAL A 206 -0.20 15.77 -12.91
N PHE A 207 0.98 16.23 -13.36
CA PHE A 207 1.34 17.66 -13.36
C PHE A 207 0.50 18.47 -14.33
N GLU A 208 0.19 17.93 -15.52
CA GLU A 208 -0.59 18.61 -16.57
C GLU A 208 -2.07 18.72 -16.23
N THR A 209 -2.66 17.65 -15.69
CA THR A 209 -4.11 17.61 -15.40
C THR A 209 -4.45 18.11 -14.01
N GLY A 210 -3.51 18.03 -13.06
CA GLY A 210 -3.79 18.29 -11.66
C GLY A 210 -4.72 17.25 -11.02
N GLU A 211 -4.88 16.07 -11.65
CA GLU A 211 -5.76 15.01 -11.19
C GLU A 211 -4.97 13.80 -10.71
N LEU A 212 -5.55 13.07 -9.76
CA LEU A 212 -5.03 11.78 -9.28
C LEU A 212 -4.97 10.78 -10.44
N GLN A 213 -3.86 10.07 -10.57
CA GLN A 213 -3.69 8.94 -11.47
C GLN A 213 -3.50 7.65 -10.64
N ALA A 214 -4.19 6.58 -11.02
CA ALA A 214 -4.03 5.27 -10.40
C ALA A 214 -4.17 4.16 -11.44
N GLY A 215 -3.47 3.05 -11.22
CA GLY A 215 -3.53 1.91 -12.14
C GLY A 215 -2.48 0.86 -11.84
N GLU A 216 -2.40 -0.12 -12.74
CA GLU A 216 -1.35 -1.13 -12.74
C GLU A 216 -0.26 -0.74 -13.73
N GLU A 217 1.00 -0.97 -13.37
CA GLU A 217 2.14 -0.81 -14.26
C GLU A 217 3.11 -1.98 -14.14
N LEU A 218 3.75 -2.33 -15.25
CA LEU A 218 4.81 -3.34 -15.31
C LEU A 218 6.14 -2.63 -15.43
N LEU A 219 6.98 -2.76 -14.42
CA LEU A 219 8.31 -2.16 -14.38
C LEU A 219 9.40 -3.23 -14.34
N THR A 220 10.52 -2.91 -14.94
CA THR A 220 11.73 -3.73 -14.84
C THR A 220 12.64 -3.12 -13.79
N ASN A 221 13.04 -3.92 -12.80
CA ASN A 221 13.97 -3.49 -11.76
C ASN A 221 15.43 -3.45 -12.26
N VAL A 222 16.36 -3.02 -11.41
CA VAL A 222 17.79 -2.91 -11.75
C VAL A 222 18.45 -4.26 -12.08
N GLU A 223 17.89 -5.37 -11.63
CA GLU A 223 18.35 -6.74 -11.90
C GLU A 223 17.78 -7.31 -13.20
N GLY A 224 16.86 -6.60 -13.86
CA GLY A 224 16.21 -7.05 -15.09
C GLY A 224 14.92 -7.86 -14.86
N ASN A 225 14.47 -8.02 -13.64
CA ASN A 225 13.23 -8.72 -13.31
C ASN A 225 12.02 -7.80 -13.51
N GLN A 226 10.92 -8.38 -14.00
CA GLN A 226 9.66 -7.67 -14.20
C GLN A 226 8.77 -7.83 -12.97
N HIS A 227 8.23 -6.70 -12.49
CA HIS A 227 7.32 -6.62 -11.35
C HIS A 227 6.08 -5.83 -11.72
N TYR A 228 4.93 -6.29 -11.25
CA TYR A 228 3.66 -5.58 -11.36
C TYR A 228 3.46 -4.69 -10.14
N TYR A 229 3.21 -3.40 -10.39
CA TYR A 229 2.92 -2.44 -9.33
C TYR A 229 1.52 -1.87 -9.48
N TRP A 230 0.79 -1.79 -8.37
CA TRP A 230 -0.37 -0.92 -8.27
C TRP A 230 0.10 0.45 -7.79
N PHE A 231 -0.13 1.49 -8.57
CA PHE A 231 0.29 2.84 -8.22
C PHE A 231 -0.89 3.79 -8.02
N VAL A 232 -0.68 4.77 -7.13
CA VAL A 232 -1.50 5.95 -6.94
C VAL A 232 -0.58 7.16 -6.90
N LYS A 233 -0.81 8.14 -7.77
CA LYS A 233 -0.04 9.39 -7.85
C LYS A 233 -0.99 10.56 -7.66
N VAL A 234 -0.69 11.41 -6.68
CA VAL A 234 -1.54 12.54 -6.26
C VAL A 234 -0.76 13.84 -6.44
N PRO A 235 -1.33 14.85 -7.12
CA PRO A 235 -0.72 16.17 -7.16
C PRO A 235 -0.77 16.83 -5.78
N PHE A 236 0.28 17.53 -5.43
CA PHE A 236 0.41 18.25 -4.16
C PHE A 236 1.17 19.56 -4.37
N LEU A 237 0.79 20.61 -3.64
CA LEU A 237 1.50 21.88 -3.62
C LEU A 237 2.21 22.03 -2.27
N LEU A 238 3.50 22.27 -2.28
CA LEU A 238 4.23 22.65 -1.07
C LEU A 238 3.79 24.03 -0.56
N ALA A 239 4.14 24.36 0.67
CA ALA A 239 3.76 25.63 1.29
C ALA A 239 4.30 26.87 0.55
N ASP A 240 5.39 26.73 -0.21
CA ASP A 240 5.98 27.77 -1.06
C ASP A 240 5.33 27.82 -2.47
N GLY A 241 4.33 26.99 -2.74
CA GLY A 241 3.64 26.90 -4.02
C GLY A 241 4.32 26.01 -5.06
N THR A 242 5.40 25.29 -4.72
CA THR A 242 6.09 24.38 -5.64
C THR A 242 5.21 23.18 -5.98
N PRO A 243 4.92 22.93 -7.28
CA PRO A 243 4.18 21.76 -7.70
C PRO A 243 4.98 20.48 -7.47
N THR A 244 4.37 19.52 -6.79
CA THR A 244 4.95 18.21 -6.50
C THR A 244 3.92 17.11 -6.74
N LEU A 245 4.35 15.89 -6.79
CA LEU A 245 3.48 14.72 -6.72
C LEU A 245 3.90 13.82 -5.56
N ILE A 246 2.92 13.17 -4.95
CA ILE A 246 3.12 12.09 -4.00
C ILE A 246 2.73 10.80 -4.70
N GLY A 247 3.67 9.86 -4.79
CA GLY A 247 3.45 8.55 -5.36
C GLY A 247 3.45 7.47 -4.27
N ILE A 248 2.52 6.54 -4.39
CA ILE A 248 2.43 5.33 -3.59
C ILE A 248 2.36 4.16 -4.56
N SER A 249 3.28 3.20 -4.45
CA SER A 249 3.31 2.01 -5.30
C SER A 249 3.46 0.76 -4.43
N SER A 250 2.61 -0.23 -4.66
CA SER A 250 2.69 -1.54 -3.99
C SER A 250 3.04 -2.61 -5.00
N ASP A 251 3.99 -3.49 -4.68
CA ASP A 251 4.28 -4.65 -5.50
C ASP A 251 3.13 -5.66 -5.40
N ILE A 252 2.48 -5.93 -6.53
CA ILE A 252 1.37 -6.86 -6.65
C ILE A 252 1.75 -8.10 -7.49
N THR A 253 3.03 -8.34 -7.69
CA THR A 253 3.53 -9.43 -8.56
C THR A 253 3.05 -10.79 -8.08
N GLU A 254 3.14 -11.05 -6.78
CA GLU A 254 2.66 -12.30 -6.20
C GLU A 254 1.13 -12.44 -6.36
N LEU A 255 0.39 -11.38 -6.13
CA LEU A 255 -1.06 -11.36 -6.32
C LEU A 255 -1.43 -11.63 -7.78
N HIS A 256 -0.71 -11.00 -8.73
CA HIS A 256 -0.92 -11.21 -10.16
C HIS A 256 -0.61 -12.65 -10.57
N GLN A 257 0.49 -13.23 -10.10
CA GLN A 257 0.87 -14.62 -10.35
C GLN A 257 -0.16 -15.59 -9.76
N LEU A 258 -0.60 -15.36 -8.52
CA LEU A 258 -1.61 -16.20 -7.88
C LEU A 258 -2.95 -16.15 -8.62
N LYS A 259 -3.37 -14.96 -9.05
CA LYS A 259 -4.57 -14.76 -9.87
C LYS A 259 -4.49 -15.55 -11.20
N GLU A 260 -3.34 -15.48 -11.85
CA GLU A 260 -3.10 -16.22 -13.11
C GLU A 260 -3.10 -17.74 -12.88
N GLN A 261 -2.45 -18.22 -11.82
CA GLN A 261 -2.49 -19.63 -11.44
C GLN A 261 -3.92 -20.11 -11.15
N LEU A 262 -4.69 -19.34 -10.36
CA LEU A 262 -6.09 -19.64 -10.10
C LEU A 262 -6.94 -19.64 -11.38
N HIS A 263 -6.65 -18.72 -12.30
CA HIS A 263 -7.32 -18.70 -13.59
C HIS A 263 -7.00 -19.95 -14.39
N GLN A 264 -5.73 -20.33 -14.50
CA GLN A 264 -5.30 -21.54 -15.19
C GLN A 264 -5.95 -22.80 -14.59
N GLN A 265 -5.92 -22.97 -13.28
CA GLN A 265 -6.61 -24.08 -12.59
C GLN A 265 -8.12 -24.08 -12.83
N SER A 266 -8.72 -22.90 -12.98
CA SER A 266 -10.14 -22.78 -13.25
C SER A 266 -10.55 -23.16 -14.68
N VAL A 267 -9.65 -23.06 -15.66
CA VAL A 267 -9.95 -23.26 -17.09
C VAL A 267 -9.29 -24.50 -17.70
N GLN A 268 -8.28 -25.08 -17.04
CA GLN A 268 -7.55 -26.24 -17.55
C GLN A 268 -7.93 -27.53 -16.81
N ASP A 269 -7.67 -28.67 -17.47
CA ASP A 269 -7.70 -30.00 -16.90
C ASP A 269 -6.32 -30.34 -16.33
N ASP A 270 -6.26 -30.70 -15.05
CA ASP A 270 -5.00 -30.90 -14.31
C ASP A 270 -4.09 -31.99 -14.88
N LEU A 271 -4.69 -33.02 -15.57
CA LEU A 271 -3.93 -34.12 -16.12
C LEU A 271 -3.30 -33.77 -17.48
N THR A 272 -4.07 -33.16 -18.37
CA THR A 272 -3.70 -32.99 -19.77
C THR A 272 -3.19 -31.59 -20.09
N GLY A 273 -3.48 -30.59 -19.25
CA GLY A 273 -3.21 -29.17 -19.49
C GLY A 273 -4.11 -28.55 -20.58
N LEU A 274 -5.05 -29.32 -21.15
CA LEU A 274 -6.06 -28.81 -22.08
C LEU A 274 -7.12 -28.03 -21.34
N TYR A 275 -7.99 -27.33 -22.07
CA TYR A 275 -9.14 -26.71 -21.43
C TYR A 275 -10.03 -27.79 -20.74
N ASN A 276 -10.61 -27.41 -19.60
CA ASN A 276 -11.53 -28.28 -18.89
C ASN A 276 -12.97 -28.18 -19.48
N ARG A 277 -13.83 -29.08 -19.05
CA ARG A 277 -15.25 -29.14 -19.46
C ARG A 277 -15.94 -27.78 -19.30
N ARG A 278 -15.80 -27.12 -18.13
CA ARG A 278 -16.52 -25.89 -17.83
C ARG A 278 -16.16 -24.78 -18.80
N PHE A 279 -14.90 -24.52 -18.98
CA PHE A 279 -14.41 -23.46 -19.87
C PHE A 279 -14.81 -23.75 -21.34
N PHE A 280 -14.71 -25.00 -21.76
CA PHE A 280 -15.12 -25.40 -23.12
C PHE A 280 -16.57 -25.03 -23.41
N PHE A 281 -17.50 -25.39 -22.50
CA PHE A 281 -18.91 -25.09 -22.68
C PHE A 281 -19.19 -23.57 -22.68
N GLU A 282 -18.56 -22.82 -21.78
CA GLU A 282 -18.67 -21.35 -21.75
C GLU A 282 -18.23 -20.73 -23.10
N VAL A 283 -17.11 -21.19 -23.66
CA VAL A 283 -16.61 -20.70 -24.96
C VAL A 283 -17.57 -21.10 -26.09
N CYS A 284 -18.07 -22.31 -26.11
CA CYS A 284 -19.01 -22.75 -27.14
C CYS A 284 -20.31 -21.94 -27.12
N GLU A 285 -20.90 -21.68 -25.95
CA GLU A 285 -22.12 -20.87 -25.80
C GLU A 285 -21.90 -19.43 -26.31
N LYS A 286 -20.78 -18.84 -25.95
CA LYS A 286 -20.40 -17.49 -26.41
C LYS A 286 -20.25 -17.47 -27.95
N ASN A 287 -19.57 -18.45 -28.51
CA ASN A 287 -19.38 -18.54 -29.95
C ASN A 287 -20.70 -18.82 -30.70
N LEU A 288 -21.58 -19.67 -30.19
CA LEU A 288 -22.91 -19.90 -30.79
C LEU A 288 -23.73 -18.62 -30.82
N SER A 289 -23.70 -17.84 -29.78
CA SER A 289 -24.37 -16.53 -29.71
C SER A 289 -23.81 -15.52 -30.76
N LEU A 290 -22.51 -15.53 -31.00
CA LEU A 290 -21.86 -14.73 -32.05
C LEU A 290 -22.23 -15.27 -33.46
N ASN A 291 -22.20 -16.58 -33.65
CA ASN A 291 -22.54 -17.23 -34.91
C ASN A 291 -23.98 -16.92 -35.33
N ALA A 292 -24.92 -16.92 -34.41
CA ALA A 292 -26.31 -16.55 -34.70
C ALA A 292 -26.45 -15.09 -35.20
N ARG A 293 -25.63 -14.17 -34.72
CA ARG A 293 -25.65 -12.77 -35.16
C ARG A 293 -25.01 -12.54 -36.53
N HIS A 294 -24.00 -13.35 -36.86
CA HIS A 294 -23.17 -13.16 -38.05
C HIS A 294 -23.36 -14.24 -39.10
N HIS A 295 -24.33 -15.16 -38.93
CA HIS A 295 -24.62 -16.33 -39.81
C HIS A 295 -23.38 -17.19 -40.07
N LEU A 296 -22.50 -17.33 -39.05
CA LEU A 296 -21.26 -18.08 -39.15
C LEU A 296 -21.54 -19.58 -38.85
N LYS A 297 -20.81 -20.44 -39.55
CA LYS A 297 -20.84 -21.86 -39.30
C LYS A 297 -19.67 -22.31 -38.46
N SER A 298 -19.91 -23.20 -37.52
CA SER A 298 -18.88 -23.82 -36.70
C SER A 298 -19.23 -25.30 -36.51
N VAL A 299 -18.24 -26.11 -36.20
CA VAL A 299 -18.41 -27.54 -35.99
C VAL A 299 -18.00 -27.89 -34.55
N LEU A 300 -18.85 -28.63 -33.88
CA LEU A 300 -18.53 -29.33 -32.65
C LEU A 300 -18.11 -30.76 -32.97
N MET A 301 -16.97 -31.16 -32.44
CA MET A 301 -16.46 -32.53 -32.51
C MET A 301 -16.35 -33.09 -31.10
N VAL A 302 -16.92 -34.27 -30.84
CA VAL A 302 -16.74 -35.04 -29.61
C VAL A 302 -15.94 -36.27 -29.93
N LEU A 303 -14.92 -36.56 -29.12
CA LEU A 303 -13.98 -37.65 -29.34
C LEU A 303 -13.88 -38.51 -28.08
N ASP A 304 -13.55 -39.78 -28.27
CA ASP A 304 -13.35 -40.73 -27.20
C ASP A 304 -12.17 -41.67 -27.56
N VAL A 305 -11.39 -42.02 -26.55
CA VAL A 305 -10.25 -42.91 -26.73
C VAL A 305 -10.74 -44.37 -26.82
N ASP A 306 -10.48 -44.99 -27.95
CA ASP A 306 -10.91 -46.34 -28.20
C ASP A 306 -10.32 -47.35 -27.21
N GLN A 307 -11.15 -48.13 -26.56
CA GLN A 307 -10.77 -49.18 -25.61
C GLN A 307 -9.90 -48.70 -24.44
N PHE A 308 -10.04 -47.44 -23.99
CA PHE A 308 -9.23 -46.87 -22.93
C PHE A 308 -9.26 -47.70 -21.63
N LYS A 309 -10.40 -48.28 -21.29
CA LYS A 309 -10.51 -49.21 -20.17
C LYS A 309 -9.54 -50.40 -20.28
N CYS A 310 -9.37 -50.97 -21.47
CA CYS A 310 -8.43 -52.10 -21.70
C CYS A 310 -6.97 -51.63 -21.48
N ILE A 311 -6.65 -50.39 -21.82
CA ILE A 311 -5.33 -49.81 -21.54
C ILE A 311 -5.09 -49.75 -20.03
N ASN A 312 -6.08 -49.21 -19.28
CA ASN A 312 -6.00 -49.12 -17.81
C ASN A 312 -5.92 -50.52 -17.15
N ASP A 313 -6.75 -51.45 -17.61
CA ASP A 313 -6.81 -52.81 -17.04
C ASP A 313 -5.51 -53.60 -17.30
N ARG A 314 -4.84 -53.34 -18.41
CA ARG A 314 -3.60 -54.05 -18.79
C ARG A 314 -2.34 -53.39 -18.22
N TYR A 315 -2.27 -52.07 -18.19
CA TYR A 315 -1.02 -51.34 -17.89
C TYR A 315 -1.11 -50.44 -16.63
N GLY A 316 -2.27 -50.38 -16.02
CA GLY A 316 -2.56 -49.56 -14.85
C GLY A 316 -2.87 -48.07 -15.18
N HIS A 317 -3.52 -47.40 -14.23
CA HIS A 317 -3.95 -46.02 -14.35
C HIS A 317 -2.80 -45.03 -14.68
N PRO A 318 -1.57 -45.20 -14.15
CA PRO A 318 -0.48 -44.29 -14.50
C PRO A 318 -0.11 -44.27 -15.98
N LEU A 319 -0.24 -45.41 -16.69
CA LEU A 319 -0.02 -45.43 -18.13
C LEU A 319 -1.20 -44.86 -18.89
N GLY A 320 -2.43 -45.09 -18.42
CA GLY A 320 -3.60 -44.41 -18.94
C GLY A 320 -3.51 -42.88 -18.87
N ASP A 321 -3.05 -42.36 -17.78
CA ASP A 321 -2.84 -40.92 -17.59
C ASP A 321 -1.77 -40.38 -18.58
N ARG A 322 -0.68 -41.11 -18.76
CA ARG A 322 0.35 -40.80 -19.78
C ARG A 322 -0.24 -40.84 -21.19
N ALA A 323 -1.10 -41.79 -21.47
CA ALA A 323 -1.79 -41.92 -22.76
C ALA A 323 -2.68 -40.72 -23.05
N LEU A 324 -3.49 -40.28 -22.09
CA LEU A 324 -4.34 -39.09 -22.22
C LEU A 324 -3.51 -37.82 -22.43
N THR A 325 -2.44 -37.65 -21.65
CA THR A 325 -1.52 -36.48 -21.80
C THR A 325 -0.85 -36.50 -23.18
N HIS A 326 -0.39 -37.65 -23.64
CA HIS A 326 0.21 -37.83 -24.98
C HIS A 326 -0.81 -37.47 -26.08
N LEU A 327 -2.03 -38.02 -26.00
CA LEU A 327 -3.09 -37.69 -26.94
C LEU A 327 -3.40 -36.20 -26.99
N GLY A 328 -3.51 -35.54 -25.84
CA GLY A 328 -3.75 -34.11 -25.79
C GLY A 328 -2.70 -33.32 -26.58
N LYS A 329 -1.41 -33.64 -26.43
CA LYS A 329 -0.31 -33.02 -27.19
C LYS A 329 -0.38 -33.28 -28.67
N VAL A 330 -0.67 -34.54 -29.07
CA VAL A 330 -0.81 -34.90 -30.49
C VAL A 330 -1.98 -34.16 -31.12
N MET A 331 -3.14 -34.14 -30.46
CA MET A 331 -4.33 -33.44 -30.97
C MET A 331 -4.07 -31.94 -31.09
N GLN A 332 -3.43 -31.32 -30.09
CA GLN A 332 -3.10 -29.90 -30.11
C GLN A 332 -2.14 -29.49 -31.25
N SER A 333 -1.23 -30.38 -31.64
CA SER A 333 -0.30 -30.16 -32.77
C SER A 333 -0.97 -30.08 -34.13
N VAL A 334 -2.18 -30.61 -34.30
CA VAL A 334 -2.92 -30.62 -35.55
C VAL A 334 -3.89 -29.45 -35.68
N LEU A 335 -4.24 -28.83 -34.57
CA LEU A 335 -5.24 -27.77 -34.47
C LEU A 335 -4.63 -26.39 -34.72
N ARG A 336 -5.47 -25.42 -35.07
CA ARG A 336 -5.12 -24.01 -35.23
C ARG A 336 -5.24 -23.29 -33.90
N SER A 337 -4.70 -22.08 -33.83
CA SER A 337 -4.77 -21.22 -32.62
C SER A 337 -6.20 -20.83 -32.23
N GLU A 338 -7.10 -20.74 -33.19
CA GLU A 338 -8.52 -20.42 -32.99
C GLU A 338 -9.39 -21.61 -32.60
N ASP A 339 -8.89 -22.83 -32.80
CA ASP A 339 -9.61 -24.08 -32.43
C ASP A 339 -9.49 -24.30 -30.92
N VAL A 340 -10.57 -24.75 -30.30
CA VAL A 340 -10.62 -24.94 -28.83
C VAL A 340 -10.69 -26.44 -28.53
N LEU A 341 -9.62 -26.98 -27.97
CA LEU A 341 -9.54 -28.40 -27.54
C LEU A 341 -9.68 -28.50 -26.02
N ALA A 342 -10.53 -29.38 -25.58
CA ALA A 342 -10.78 -29.64 -24.17
C ALA A 342 -10.87 -31.11 -23.83
N ARG A 343 -10.54 -31.46 -22.60
CA ARG A 343 -10.92 -32.74 -22.00
C ARG A 343 -12.23 -32.57 -21.24
N ILE A 344 -13.23 -33.34 -21.60
CA ILE A 344 -14.59 -33.24 -21.06
C ILE A 344 -14.77 -34.12 -19.81
N GLY A 345 -14.04 -35.23 -19.76
CA GLY A 345 -14.00 -36.12 -18.60
C GLY A 345 -13.52 -37.52 -18.99
N GLY A 346 -12.90 -38.22 -18.07
CA GLY A 346 -12.39 -39.58 -18.34
C GLY A 346 -11.51 -39.67 -19.58
N ASP A 347 -11.95 -40.38 -20.59
CA ASP A 347 -11.33 -40.59 -21.90
C ASP A 347 -11.98 -39.75 -23.03
N GLU A 348 -12.86 -38.80 -22.67
CA GLU A 348 -13.60 -38.00 -23.63
C GLU A 348 -12.91 -36.61 -23.83
N PHE A 349 -12.80 -36.21 -25.09
CA PHE A 349 -12.31 -34.90 -25.52
C PHE A 349 -13.36 -34.21 -26.40
N ALA A 350 -13.29 -32.91 -26.50
CA ALA A 350 -14.10 -32.14 -27.42
C ALA A 350 -13.29 -31.02 -28.10
N ILE A 351 -13.65 -30.75 -29.36
CA ILE A 351 -13.03 -29.69 -30.15
C ILE A 351 -14.12 -28.79 -30.71
N TRP A 352 -13.96 -27.49 -30.52
CA TRP A 352 -14.77 -26.48 -31.18
C TRP A 352 -13.98 -25.88 -32.33
N LEU A 353 -14.54 -25.90 -33.55
CA LEU A 353 -13.93 -25.40 -34.77
C LEU A 353 -14.73 -24.17 -35.25
N PRO A 354 -14.31 -22.96 -34.92
CA PRO A 354 -14.99 -21.74 -35.37
C PRO A 354 -14.84 -21.54 -36.88
N ASN A 355 -15.78 -20.86 -37.50
CA ASN A 355 -15.80 -20.53 -38.94
C ASN A 355 -15.45 -21.69 -39.87
N THR A 356 -15.90 -22.91 -39.50
CA THR A 356 -15.55 -24.12 -40.22
C THR A 356 -16.83 -24.85 -40.65
N ARG A 357 -16.88 -25.28 -41.92
CA ARG A 357 -17.96 -26.13 -42.47
C ARG A 357 -17.69 -27.62 -42.19
N LEU A 358 -18.75 -28.39 -42.12
CA LEU A 358 -18.66 -29.80 -41.81
C LEU A 358 -17.70 -30.58 -42.72
N SER A 359 -17.66 -30.30 -44.04
CA SER A 359 -16.75 -30.98 -44.96
C SER A 359 -15.26 -30.76 -44.65
N ALA A 360 -14.91 -29.53 -44.29
CA ALA A 360 -13.52 -29.20 -43.89
C ALA A 360 -13.18 -29.82 -42.52
N ALA A 361 -14.13 -29.80 -41.57
CA ALA A 361 -13.97 -30.43 -40.27
C ALA A 361 -13.81 -31.94 -40.36
N SER A 362 -14.57 -32.61 -41.25
CA SER A 362 -14.45 -34.08 -41.50
C SER A 362 -13.05 -34.45 -41.98
N SER A 363 -12.52 -33.75 -42.99
CA SER A 363 -11.17 -34.03 -43.50
C SER A 363 -10.09 -33.76 -42.41
N MET A 364 -10.29 -32.74 -41.57
CA MET A 364 -9.37 -32.48 -40.44
C MET A 364 -9.47 -33.58 -39.39
N ALA A 365 -10.68 -34.07 -39.07
CA ALA A 365 -10.89 -35.11 -38.08
C ALA A 365 -10.30 -36.47 -38.54
N GLU A 366 -10.42 -36.82 -39.84
CA GLU A 366 -9.78 -38.00 -40.40
C GLU A 366 -8.25 -37.92 -40.28
N ARG A 367 -7.66 -36.76 -40.61
CA ARG A 367 -6.24 -36.53 -40.42
C ARG A 367 -5.84 -36.63 -38.96
N LEU A 368 -6.67 -36.12 -38.03
CA LEU A 368 -6.46 -36.22 -36.59
C LEU A 368 -6.43 -37.68 -36.10
N CYS A 369 -7.38 -38.51 -36.51
CA CYS A 369 -7.40 -39.93 -36.20
C CYS A 369 -6.14 -40.65 -36.73
N GLN A 370 -5.72 -40.34 -37.97
CA GLN A 370 -4.49 -40.87 -38.54
C GLN A 370 -3.25 -40.45 -37.77
N GLN A 371 -3.15 -39.18 -37.42
CA GLN A 371 -2.00 -38.65 -36.68
C GLN A 371 -1.89 -39.29 -35.30
N VAL A 372 -2.99 -39.45 -34.59
CA VAL A 372 -3.05 -40.14 -33.30
C VAL A 372 -2.57 -41.61 -33.45
N MET A 373 -3.08 -42.35 -34.42
CA MET A 373 -2.66 -43.73 -34.67
C MET A 373 -1.17 -43.84 -35.05
N GLN A 374 -0.63 -42.87 -35.79
CA GLN A 374 0.76 -42.82 -36.22
C GLN A 374 1.72 -42.27 -35.16
N SER A 375 1.22 -41.83 -34.01
CA SER A 375 2.00 -41.31 -32.89
C SER A 375 1.90 -42.22 -31.66
N PRO A 376 2.50 -43.42 -31.69
CA PRO A 376 2.39 -44.37 -30.60
C PRO A 376 3.04 -43.85 -29.33
N LEU A 377 2.55 -44.27 -28.18
CA LEU A 377 3.14 -43.99 -26.90
C LEU A 377 4.26 -45.00 -26.57
N ALA A 378 5.49 -44.52 -26.39
CA ALA A 378 6.59 -45.36 -25.98
C ALA A 378 6.42 -45.94 -24.58
N LEU A 379 6.58 -47.26 -24.43
CA LEU A 379 6.56 -47.99 -23.17
C LEU A 379 8.02 -48.14 -22.61
N HIS A 380 8.11 -48.55 -21.34
CA HIS A 380 9.41 -48.65 -20.66
C HIS A 380 10.31 -49.77 -21.24
N ASP A 381 9.76 -50.79 -21.86
CA ASP A 381 10.50 -51.95 -22.37
C ASP A 381 10.89 -51.86 -23.85
N GLY A 382 10.72 -50.64 -24.42
CA GLY A 382 10.99 -50.42 -25.86
C GLY A 382 9.84 -50.74 -26.77
N ASP A 383 8.72 -51.26 -26.24
CA ASP A 383 7.48 -51.50 -26.95
C ASP A 383 6.72 -50.17 -27.17
N GLU A 384 5.80 -50.20 -28.13
CA GLU A 384 4.95 -49.03 -28.46
C GLU A 384 3.48 -49.37 -28.27
N LEU A 385 2.74 -48.46 -27.65
CA LEU A 385 1.30 -48.55 -27.53
C LEU A 385 0.61 -47.69 -28.60
N ILE A 386 -0.02 -48.35 -29.57
CA ILE A 386 -0.86 -47.63 -30.53
C ILE A 386 -2.21 -47.33 -29.89
N ILE A 387 -2.57 -46.05 -29.95
CA ILE A 387 -3.85 -45.55 -29.43
C ILE A 387 -4.68 -45.06 -30.61
N THR A 388 -5.97 -45.31 -30.58
CA THR A 388 -6.90 -44.80 -31.59
C THR A 388 -8.03 -44.02 -30.93
N ILE A 389 -8.67 -43.15 -31.69
CA ILE A 389 -9.81 -42.35 -31.26
C ILE A 389 -10.95 -42.46 -32.24
N SER A 390 -12.17 -42.41 -31.74
CA SER A 390 -13.39 -42.27 -32.55
C SER A 390 -13.93 -40.86 -32.39
N ALA A 391 -14.48 -40.27 -33.45
CA ALA A 391 -14.97 -38.90 -33.44
C ALA A 391 -16.38 -38.77 -34.04
N GLY A 392 -17.21 -37.97 -33.42
CA GLY A 392 -18.53 -37.55 -33.90
C GLY A 392 -18.55 -36.03 -34.16
N LEU A 393 -18.96 -35.63 -35.38
CA LEU A 393 -18.96 -34.22 -35.79
C LEU A 393 -20.36 -33.75 -36.20
N VAL A 394 -20.68 -32.54 -35.82
CA VAL A 394 -21.91 -31.85 -36.25
C VAL A 394 -21.65 -30.37 -36.49
N GLU A 395 -22.27 -29.84 -37.53
CA GLU A 395 -22.30 -28.40 -37.79
C GLU A 395 -23.47 -27.75 -37.04
N ASN A 396 -23.25 -26.54 -36.51
CA ASN A 396 -24.28 -25.80 -35.79
C ASN A 396 -25.42 -25.34 -36.73
N SER A 397 -26.65 -25.44 -36.26
CA SER A 397 -27.83 -24.80 -36.88
C SER A 397 -27.98 -23.38 -36.33
N GLU A 398 -28.70 -22.55 -37.08
CA GLU A 398 -29.01 -21.20 -36.65
C GLU A 398 -29.94 -21.22 -35.43
N GLY A 399 -29.53 -20.53 -34.34
CA GLY A 399 -30.33 -20.49 -33.12
C GLY A 399 -30.32 -21.80 -32.30
N GLU A 400 -29.46 -22.76 -32.62
CA GLU A 400 -29.36 -24.02 -31.89
C GLU A 400 -28.72 -23.84 -30.50
N LEU A 401 -29.29 -24.51 -29.51
CA LEU A 401 -28.72 -24.55 -28.17
C LEU A 401 -27.54 -25.53 -28.10
N LEU A 402 -26.53 -25.21 -27.30
CA LEU A 402 -25.34 -26.04 -27.13
C LEU A 402 -25.66 -27.48 -26.71
N GLU A 403 -26.62 -27.66 -25.82
CA GLU A 403 -27.04 -28.98 -25.36
C GLU A 403 -27.55 -29.87 -26.53
N SER A 404 -28.34 -29.29 -27.44
CA SER A 404 -28.82 -30.01 -28.63
C SER A 404 -27.68 -30.35 -29.58
N LEU A 405 -26.76 -29.37 -29.80
CA LEU A 405 -25.59 -29.59 -30.65
C LEU A 405 -24.69 -30.69 -30.09
N TYR A 406 -24.44 -30.67 -28.76
CA TYR A 406 -23.66 -31.70 -28.08
C TYR A 406 -24.28 -33.08 -28.18
N ALA A 407 -25.59 -33.20 -27.92
CA ALA A 407 -26.31 -34.46 -28.04
C ALA A 407 -26.24 -35.07 -29.46
N ARG A 408 -26.29 -34.22 -30.51
CA ARG A 408 -26.10 -34.68 -31.90
C ARG A 408 -24.68 -35.16 -32.16
N ALA A 409 -23.65 -34.46 -31.63
CA ALA A 409 -22.27 -34.88 -31.78
C ALA A 409 -21.99 -36.20 -31.05
N ASP A 410 -22.53 -36.38 -29.85
CA ASP A 410 -22.43 -37.62 -29.09
C ASP A 410 -23.10 -38.80 -29.83
N GLN A 411 -24.26 -38.57 -30.47
CA GLN A 411 -24.91 -39.60 -31.32
C GLN A 411 -24.01 -40.00 -32.50
N MET A 412 -23.30 -39.05 -33.12
CA MET A 412 -22.33 -39.34 -34.19
C MET A 412 -21.15 -40.14 -33.65
N LEU A 413 -20.60 -39.77 -32.49
CA LEU A 413 -19.52 -40.51 -31.83
C LEU A 413 -19.93 -41.94 -31.56
N TYR A 414 -21.15 -42.17 -31.08
CA TYR A 414 -21.70 -43.53 -30.89
C TYR A 414 -21.73 -44.31 -32.20
N GLN A 415 -22.12 -43.68 -33.33
CA GLN A 415 -22.10 -44.34 -34.66
C GLN A 415 -20.68 -44.69 -35.11
N ALA A 416 -19.68 -43.80 -34.89
CA ALA A 416 -18.28 -44.10 -35.17
C ALA A 416 -17.78 -45.31 -34.37
N LYS A 417 -18.12 -45.41 -33.09
CA LYS A 417 -17.79 -46.58 -32.27
C LYS A 417 -18.42 -47.89 -32.77
N GLN A 418 -19.69 -47.83 -33.27
CA GLN A 418 -20.37 -48.99 -33.85
C GLN A 418 -19.83 -49.40 -35.23
N ALA A 419 -19.33 -48.42 -36.02
CA ALA A 419 -18.76 -48.67 -37.35
C ALA A 419 -17.38 -49.36 -37.32
N GLY A 420 -16.84 -49.64 -36.14
CA GLY A 420 -15.56 -50.36 -35.98
C GLY A 420 -14.48 -49.57 -35.27
N ARG A 421 -14.80 -48.39 -34.73
CA ARG A 421 -13.85 -47.50 -34.08
C ARG A 421 -12.77 -46.94 -35.03
N ASN A 422 -11.82 -46.13 -34.48
CA ASN A 422 -10.77 -45.48 -35.24
C ASN A 422 -11.28 -44.79 -36.52
N CYS A 423 -12.38 -44.10 -36.40
CA CYS A 423 -13.07 -43.47 -37.55
C CYS A 423 -13.89 -42.25 -37.12
N VAL A 424 -14.34 -41.55 -38.13
CA VAL A 424 -15.12 -40.32 -38.00
C VAL A 424 -16.54 -40.59 -38.49
N ALA A 425 -17.53 -40.18 -37.72
CA ALA A 425 -18.92 -40.11 -38.19
C ALA A 425 -19.42 -38.67 -38.16
N CYS A 426 -20.07 -38.26 -39.22
CA CYS A 426 -20.67 -36.93 -39.30
C CYS A 426 -22.04 -37.02 -40.00
N LYS A 427 -22.93 -36.11 -39.63
CA LYS A 427 -24.23 -35.98 -40.29
C LYS A 427 -24.37 -34.53 -40.76
N ALA A 428 -24.53 -34.38 -42.08
CA ALA A 428 -25.03 -33.13 -42.66
C ALA A 428 -26.45 -32.87 -42.18
N LEU A 429 -26.79 -31.62 -42.03
CA LEU A 429 -28.13 -31.14 -41.70
C LEU A 429 -29.14 -31.53 -42.77
#